data_2faab3ff3d224ec26b608ae5ace25f6e
#
_entry.id   2faab3ff3d224ec26b608ae5ace25f6e
#
_cell.length_a   1.000
_cell.length_b   1.000
_cell.length_c   1.000
_cell.angle_alpha   90.00
_cell.angle_beta   90.00
_cell.angle_gamma   90.00
#
_symmetry.space_group_name_H-M   'P 1'
#
loop_
_entity.id
_entity.type
_entity.pdbx_description
1 polymer ?
#
loop_
_entity_poly.entity_id
_entity_poly.type
_entity_poly.pdbx_seq_one_letter_code
_entity_poly.pdbx_strand_id
1 'polypeptide(L)'
;QKSLQPDQMKELDALIDAETGALKFVPNPGPQTEAYFSLADELYYGGAGGGGKTSLICGLAVNCHHDIQMFRREAVQLRGLVKELSKIIGSTTGFNSQLGVWRLQDGQTIELAGVKDEADKEKWQGREADLKCFDEITHFTRSQYRFIIGWNRSTRRTATASPGPCCSTSTTCRPRCASWSSAAPRAIRTTWRN
;
A
#
# COMPACT_ATOMS: atom_id res chain seq x y z
N GLN A 1 6.90 35.64 8.23
CA GLN A 1 6.01 34.46 8.36
C GLN A 1 4.84 34.89 9.23
N LYS A 2 3.62 35.01 8.64
CA LYS A 2 2.40 35.21 9.45
C LYS A 2 2.05 33.87 10.10
N SER A 3 2.12 33.80 11.43
CA SER A 3 1.56 32.68 12.18
C SER A 3 0.04 32.70 12.06
N LEU A 4 -0.56 31.55 11.84
CA LEU A 4 -2.01 31.38 11.84
C LEU A 4 -2.60 31.74 13.20
N GLN A 5 -3.77 32.38 13.21
CA GLN A 5 -4.49 32.66 14.45
C GLN A 5 -5.05 31.36 15.03
N PRO A 6 -5.28 31.29 16.37
CA PRO A 6 -5.74 30.06 17.04
C PRO A 6 -7.03 29.48 16.44
N ASP A 7 -7.95 30.32 15.98
CA ASP A 7 -9.19 29.89 15.35
C ASP A 7 -8.95 29.28 13.96
N GLN A 8 -8.00 29.85 13.20
CA GLN A 8 -7.59 29.31 11.90
C GLN A 8 -6.86 27.98 12.06
N MET A 9 -6.12 27.79 13.15
CA MET A 9 -5.49 26.49 13.45
C MET A 9 -6.54 25.44 13.77
N LYS A 10 -7.57 25.75 14.57
CA LYS A 10 -8.66 24.81 14.87
C LYS A 10 -9.46 24.43 13.63
N GLU A 11 -9.72 25.40 12.76
CA GLU A 11 -10.42 25.13 11.49
C GLU A 11 -9.57 24.26 10.56
N LEU A 12 -8.26 24.51 10.50
CA LEU A 12 -7.31 23.69 9.76
C LEU A 12 -7.23 22.27 10.33
N ASP A 13 -7.15 22.12 11.65
CA ASP A 13 -7.12 20.81 12.31
C ASP A 13 -8.43 20.04 12.04
N ALA A 14 -9.59 20.70 12.12
CA ALA A 14 -10.87 20.10 11.82
C ALA A 14 -10.99 19.66 10.34
N LEU A 15 -10.44 20.45 9.39
CA LEU A 15 -10.36 20.07 7.99
C LEU A 15 -9.40 18.90 7.75
N ILE A 16 -8.26 18.89 8.44
CA ILE A 16 -7.31 17.77 8.39
C ILE A 16 -7.97 16.49 8.92
N ASP A 17 -8.65 16.57 10.06
CA ASP A 17 -9.36 15.44 10.66
C ASP A 17 -10.50 14.94 9.77
N ALA A 18 -11.25 15.83 9.14
CA ALA A 18 -12.31 15.46 8.20
C ALA A 18 -11.75 14.78 6.93
N GLU A 19 -10.61 15.26 6.42
CA GLU A 19 -9.94 14.71 5.24
C GLU A 19 -9.19 13.40 5.55
N THR A 20 -8.60 13.27 6.75
CA THR A 20 -7.83 12.10 7.17
C THR A 20 -8.66 11.07 7.91
N GLY A 21 -9.80 11.42 8.47
CA GLY A 21 -10.68 10.52 9.22
C GLY A 21 -11.20 9.33 8.42
N ALA A 22 -11.23 9.43 7.10
CA ALA A 22 -11.53 8.32 6.19
C ALA A 22 -10.33 7.43 5.87
N LEU A 23 -9.09 7.88 6.17
CA LEU A 23 -7.87 7.14 5.90
C LEU A 23 -7.51 6.26 7.10
N LYS A 24 -7.32 4.98 6.86
CA LYS A 24 -6.85 4.03 7.89
C LYS A 24 -5.36 4.22 8.21
N PHE A 25 -4.62 4.88 7.33
CA PHE A 25 -3.20 5.17 7.50
C PHE A 25 -2.88 6.59 7.03
N VAL A 26 -2.13 7.33 7.84
CA VAL A 26 -1.59 8.66 7.51
C VAL A 26 -0.07 8.55 7.48
N PRO A 27 0.59 8.90 6.37
CA PRO A 27 2.05 8.83 6.29
C PRO A 27 2.70 9.90 7.19
N ASN A 28 3.85 9.56 7.79
CA ASN A 28 4.64 10.52 8.54
C ASN A 28 5.15 11.66 7.63
N PRO A 29 5.24 12.90 8.15
CA PRO A 29 5.80 14.03 7.39
C PRO A 29 7.21 13.74 6.84
N GLY A 30 7.50 14.29 5.67
CA GLY A 30 8.79 14.15 5.00
C GLY A 30 8.85 12.99 3.99
N PRO A 31 9.95 12.20 3.95
CA PRO A 31 10.17 11.21 2.90
C PRO A 31 9.07 10.18 2.75
N GLN A 32 8.39 9.80 3.84
CA GLN A 32 7.29 8.84 3.79
C GLN A 32 6.06 9.44 3.07
N THR A 33 5.76 10.72 3.33
CA THR A 33 4.69 11.45 2.63
C THR A 33 5.01 11.60 1.13
N GLU A 34 6.26 11.94 0.78
CA GLU A 34 6.69 12.05 -0.61
C GLU A 34 6.55 10.71 -1.34
N ALA A 35 6.98 9.62 -0.71
CA ALA A 35 6.85 8.27 -1.22
C ALA A 35 5.38 7.85 -1.37
N TYR A 36 4.54 8.17 -0.38
CA TYR A 36 3.11 7.85 -0.38
C TYR A 36 2.37 8.50 -1.56
N PHE A 37 2.69 9.75 -1.88
CA PHE A 37 2.09 10.49 -2.99
C PHE A 37 2.87 10.38 -4.31
N SER A 38 3.92 9.58 -4.38
CA SER A 38 4.68 9.36 -5.62
C SER A 38 3.77 8.79 -6.71
N LEU A 39 3.92 9.22 -7.95
CA LEU A 39 3.19 8.73 -9.13
C LEU A 39 4.02 7.74 -9.96
N ALA A 40 5.19 7.33 -9.48
CA ALA A 40 6.06 6.41 -10.18
C ALA A 40 5.43 5.00 -10.28
N ASP A 41 5.59 4.34 -11.41
CA ASP A 41 5.15 2.95 -11.61
C ASP A 41 5.91 1.98 -10.71
N GLU A 42 7.19 2.23 -10.49
CA GLU A 42 8.03 1.52 -9.53
C GLU A 42 8.60 2.51 -8.52
N LEU A 43 8.36 2.26 -7.24
CA LEU A 43 8.90 3.06 -6.14
C LEU A 43 9.88 2.24 -5.31
N TYR A 44 11.08 2.77 -5.16
CA TYR A 44 12.08 2.24 -4.23
C TYR A 44 12.18 3.14 -2.99
N TYR A 45 11.79 2.61 -1.85
CA TYR A 45 11.86 3.32 -0.58
C TYR A 45 12.89 2.68 0.34
N GLY A 46 14.06 3.30 0.44
CA GLY A 46 15.20 2.87 1.26
C GLY A 46 15.32 3.65 2.57
N GLY A 47 16.21 3.22 3.44
CA GLY A 47 16.53 3.93 4.68
C GLY A 47 16.88 3.00 5.85
N ALA A 48 17.29 3.61 6.96
CA ALA A 48 17.65 2.90 8.19
C ALA A 48 16.45 2.18 8.85
N GLY A 49 16.75 1.38 9.88
CA GLY A 49 15.73 0.76 10.73
C GLY A 49 14.79 1.80 11.36
N GLY A 50 13.51 1.45 11.49
CA GLY A 50 12.52 2.37 12.08
C GLY A 50 11.98 3.45 11.14
N GLY A 51 12.46 3.56 9.90
CA GLY A 51 12.03 4.58 8.93
C GLY A 51 10.63 4.37 8.34
N GLY A 52 9.77 3.55 8.94
CA GLY A 52 8.37 3.38 8.55
C GLY A 52 8.14 2.70 7.19
N LYS A 53 9.14 1.94 6.68
CA LYS A 53 9.05 1.28 5.37
C LYS A 53 7.89 0.29 5.27
N THR A 54 7.79 -0.59 6.23
CA THR A 54 6.72 -1.60 6.30
C THR A 54 5.36 -0.92 6.51
N SER A 55 5.30 0.11 7.34
CA SER A 55 4.06 0.88 7.55
C SER A 55 3.62 1.60 6.27
N LEU A 56 4.55 2.12 5.47
CA LEU A 56 4.25 2.76 4.18
C LEU A 56 3.60 1.78 3.20
N ILE A 57 4.19 0.60 3.00
CA ILE A 57 3.62 -0.39 2.06
C ILE A 57 2.27 -0.92 2.54
N CYS A 58 2.11 -1.13 3.86
CA CYS A 58 0.83 -1.52 4.45
C CYS A 58 -0.23 -0.41 4.32
N GLY A 59 0.16 0.84 4.54
CA GLY A 59 -0.73 1.99 4.40
C GLY A 59 -1.20 2.21 2.96
N LEU A 60 -0.29 2.11 1.99
CA LEU A 60 -0.64 2.16 0.57
C LEU A 60 -1.57 1.02 0.18
N ALA A 61 -1.29 -0.20 0.67
CA ALA A 61 -2.14 -1.35 0.43
C ALA A 61 -3.57 -1.08 0.91
N VAL A 62 -3.73 -0.59 2.14
CA VAL A 62 -5.06 -0.44 2.77
C VAL A 62 -5.84 0.76 2.22
N ASN A 63 -5.16 1.88 1.92
CA ASN A 63 -5.86 3.11 1.51
C ASN A 63 -6.05 3.28 0.01
N CYS A 64 -5.17 2.67 -0.82
CA CYS A 64 -5.02 3.14 -2.21
C CYS A 64 -5.22 2.05 -3.25
N HIS A 65 -5.20 0.78 -2.87
CA HIS A 65 -5.21 -0.34 -3.80
C HIS A 65 -6.30 -1.36 -3.42
N HIS A 66 -6.61 -2.27 -4.34
CA HIS A 66 -7.70 -3.22 -4.14
C HIS A 66 -7.24 -4.68 -4.16
N ASP A 67 -6.39 -5.03 -5.11
CA ASP A 67 -5.81 -6.36 -5.24
C ASP A 67 -4.30 -6.28 -5.00
N ILE A 68 -3.88 -6.65 -3.79
CA ILE A 68 -2.55 -6.40 -3.29
C ILE A 68 -1.80 -7.71 -3.05
N GLN A 69 -0.54 -7.75 -3.46
CA GLN A 69 0.37 -8.85 -3.14
C GLN A 69 1.62 -8.30 -2.45
N MET A 70 1.91 -8.82 -1.27
CA MET A 70 3.05 -8.40 -0.45
C MET A 70 3.99 -9.58 -0.22
N PHE A 71 5.26 -9.39 -0.52
CA PHE A 71 6.27 -10.43 -0.52
C PHE A 71 7.36 -10.19 0.51
N ARG A 72 7.73 -11.25 1.21
CA ARG A 72 8.98 -11.38 1.95
C ARG A 72 9.72 -12.64 1.51
N ARG A 73 11.02 -12.73 1.79
CA ARG A 73 11.78 -13.93 1.47
C ARG A 73 11.28 -15.15 2.24
N GLU A 74 11.16 -15.02 3.54
CA GLU A 74 10.76 -16.13 4.42
C GLU A 74 9.31 -15.98 4.89
N ALA A 75 8.54 -17.05 4.82
CA ALA A 75 7.14 -17.07 5.27
C ALA A 75 6.99 -16.70 6.76
N VAL A 76 7.97 -17.07 7.60
CA VAL A 76 7.95 -16.71 9.03
C VAL A 76 8.01 -15.20 9.26
N GLN A 77 8.67 -14.47 8.38
CA GLN A 77 8.79 -13.00 8.47
C GLN A 77 7.48 -12.27 8.13
N LEU A 78 6.53 -12.94 7.48
CA LEU A 78 5.21 -12.36 7.17
C LEU A 78 4.42 -11.99 8.42
N ARG A 79 4.71 -12.58 9.58
CA ARG A 79 4.09 -12.21 10.86
C ARG A 79 4.24 -10.73 11.18
N GLY A 80 5.37 -10.11 10.77
CA GLY A 80 5.59 -8.67 10.92
C GLY A 80 4.61 -7.84 10.08
N LEU A 81 4.38 -8.25 8.83
CA LEU A 81 3.40 -7.61 7.94
C LEU A 81 1.96 -7.78 8.47
N VAL A 82 1.60 -8.99 8.91
CA VAL A 82 0.28 -9.25 9.51
C VAL A 82 0.04 -8.37 10.72
N LYS A 83 1.04 -8.23 11.60
CA LYS A 83 0.95 -7.37 12.78
C LYS A 83 0.76 -5.90 12.41
N GLU A 84 1.48 -5.40 11.40
CA GLU A 84 1.37 -4.02 10.95
C GLU A 84 0.04 -3.75 10.25
N LEU A 85 -0.39 -4.64 9.36
CA LEU A 85 -1.71 -4.57 8.73
C LEU A 85 -2.84 -4.59 9.76
N SER A 86 -2.76 -5.47 10.77
CA SER A 86 -3.81 -5.52 11.81
C SER A 86 -3.91 -4.25 12.63
N LYS A 87 -2.81 -3.53 12.85
CA LYS A 87 -2.84 -2.22 13.50
C LYS A 87 -3.54 -1.16 12.63
N ILE A 88 -3.21 -1.12 11.34
CA ILE A 88 -3.77 -0.15 10.41
C ILE A 88 -5.26 -0.43 10.14
N ILE A 89 -5.62 -1.69 9.96
CA ILE A 89 -7.02 -2.11 9.73
C ILE A 89 -7.85 -2.00 11.01
N GLY A 90 -7.21 -2.09 12.18
CA GLY A 90 -7.87 -2.10 13.49
C GLY A 90 -8.51 -3.44 13.87
N SER A 91 -8.36 -4.48 13.04
CA SER A 91 -8.97 -5.80 13.24
C SER A 91 -8.18 -6.88 12.52
N THR A 92 -8.33 -8.12 12.96
CA THR A 92 -7.86 -9.33 12.24
C THR A 92 -8.99 -10.03 11.48
N THR A 93 -10.19 -9.48 11.51
CA THR A 93 -11.36 -10.04 10.81
C THR A 93 -11.08 -10.11 9.30
N GLY A 94 -11.45 -11.22 8.68
CA GLY A 94 -11.20 -11.46 7.25
C GLY A 94 -9.82 -12.01 6.91
N PHE A 95 -8.91 -12.16 7.90
CA PHE A 95 -7.61 -12.77 7.66
C PHE A 95 -7.65 -14.30 7.75
N ASN A 96 -7.30 -14.96 6.66
CA ASN A 96 -7.08 -16.40 6.62
C ASN A 96 -5.59 -16.70 6.77
N SER A 97 -5.17 -17.19 7.94
CA SER A 97 -3.76 -17.46 8.26
C SER A 97 -3.16 -18.63 7.48
N GLN A 98 -3.98 -19.58 7.03
CA GLN A 98 -3.50 -20.73 6.24
C GLN A 98 -3.16 -20.31 4.81
N LEU A 99 -3.99 -19.45 4.23
CA LEU A 99 -3.81 -18.94 2.87
C LEU A 99 -2.91 -17.69 2.82
N GLY A 100 -2.69 -17.03 3.96
CA GLY A 100 -1.99 -15.74 4.00
C GLY A 100 -2.78 -14.61 3.31
N VAL A 101 -4.10 -14.70 3.28
CA VAL A 101 -4.96 -13.76 2.55
C VAL A 101 -5.88 -13.02 3.49
N TRP A 102 -5.90 -11.70 3.36
CA TRP A 102 -6.87 -10.84 4.00
C TRP A 102 -7.95 -10.44 3.01
N ARG A 103 -9.21 -10.62 3.38
CA ARG A 103 -10.37 -10.15 2.62
C ARG A 103 -11.12 -9.13 3.45
N LEU A 104 -11.15 -7.90 2.98
CA LEU A 104 -11.85 -6.80 3.64
C LEU A 104 -13.30 -6.69 3.14
N GLN A 105 -14.13 -6.00 3.90
CA GLN A 105 -15.58 -5.92 3.62
C GLN A 105 -15.92 -5.20 2.31
N ASP A 106 -15.04 -4.30 1.86
CA ASP A 106 -15.15 -3.58 0.59
C ASP A 106 -14.72 -4.42 -0.64
N GLY A 107 -14.39 -5.70 -0.40
CA GLY A 107 -13.90 -6.62 -1.43
C GLY A 107 -12.41 -6.49 -1.74
N GLN A 108 -11.68 -5.64 -1.02
CA GLN A 108 -10.24 -5.53 -1.12
C GLN A 108 -9.56 -6.82 -0.66
N THR A 109 -8.53 -7.25 -1.39
CA THR A 109 -7.75 -8.45 -1.06
C THR A 109 -6.28 -8.13 -0.87
N ILE A 110 -5.69 -8.58 0.24
CA ILE A 110 -4.26 -8.45 0.52
C ILE A 110 -3.69 -9.85 0.71
N GLU A 111 -2.86 -10.28 -0.21
CA GLU A 111 -2.19 -11.57 -0.18
C GLU A 111 -0.73 -11.42 0.28
N LEU A 112 -0.35 -12.22 1.28
CA LEU A 112 0.98 -12.23 1.88
C LEU A 112 1.69 -13.53 1.53
N ALA A 113 2.90 -13.45 0.98
CA ALA A 113 3.63 -14.64 0.57
C ALA A 113 5.13 -14.58 0.82
N GLY A 114 5.70 -15.76 1.13
CA GLY A 114 7.13 -15.99 1.10
C GLY A 114 7.57 -16.41 -0.30
N VAL A 115 8.71 -15.88 -0.77
CA VAL A 115 9.36 -16.29 -2.02
C VAL A 115 10.82 -16.60 -1.71
N LYS A 116 11.05 -17.81 -1.21
CA LYS A 116 12.38 -18.24 -0.71
C LYS A 116 13.28 -18.69 -1.84
N ASP A 117 12.79 -19.62 -2.64
CA ASP A 117 13.56 -20.27 -3.68
C ASP A 117 13.29 -19.65 -5.05
N GLU A 118 14.23 -19.83 -5.97
CA GLU A 118 14.10 -19.27 -7.32
C GLU A 118 12.84 -19.78 -8.04
N ALA A 119 12.50 -21.04 -7.83
CA ALA A 119 11.30 -21.67 -8.40
C ALA A 119 9.98 -21.13 -7.82
N ASP A 120 10.00 -20.53 -6.63
CA ASP A 120 8.78 -20.00 -6.01
C ASP A 120 8.13 -18.88 -6.82
N LYS A 121 8.90 -18.17 -7.65
CA LYS A 121 8.37 -17.13 -8.53
C LYS A 121 7.31 -17.66 -9.50
N GLU A 122 7.43 -18.91 -9.94
CA GLU A 122 6.52 -19.53 -10.91
C GLU A 122 5.09 -19.69 -10.35
N LYS A 123 4.96 -19.80 -9.02
CA LYS A 123 3.65 -19.82 -8.33
C LYS A 123 2.86 -18.52 -8.54
N TRP A 124 3.54 -17.46 -8.99
CA TRP A 124 2.98 -16.13 -9.22
C TRP A 124 2.70 -15.84 -10.69
N GLN A 125 2.94 -16.82 -11.57
CA GLN A 125 2.59 -16.70 -12.97
C GLN A 125 1.09 -16.54 -13.14
N GLY A 126 0.68 -15.54 -13.93
CA GLY A 126 -0.74 -15.26 -14.19
C GLY A 126 -1.51 -14.63 -13.02
N ARG A 127 -0.86 -14.36 -11.87
CA ARG A 127 -1.52 -13.77 -10.70
C ARG A 127 -1.40 -12.24 -10.77
N GLU A 128 -2.47 -11.64 -11.25
CA GLU A 128 -2.56 -10.20 -11.41
C GLU A 128 -2.81 -9.51 -10.06
N ALA A 129 -2.30 -8.29 -9.92
CA ALA A 129 -2.56 -7.41 -8.80
C ALA A 129 -2.33 -5.96 -9.23
N ASP A 130 -2.99 -5.02 -8.58
CA ASP A 130 -2.80 -3.58 -8.84
C ASP A 130 -1.68 -2.99 -7.98
N LEU A 131 -1.25 -3.71 -6.93
CA LEU A 131 -0.07 -3.37 -6.13
C LEU A 131 0.74 -4.62 -5.78
N LYS A 132 2.04 -4.60 -6.10
CA LYS A 132 3.00 -5.61 -5.64
C LYS A 132 4.07 -4.97 -4.77
N CYS A 133 4.17 -5.43 -3.52
CA CYS A 133 5.13 -4.91 -2.54
C CYS A 133 6.19 -5.96 -2.21
N PHE A 134 7.45 -5.57 -2.25
CA PHE A 134 8.57 -6.39 -1.82
C PHE A 134 9.20 -5.77 -0.57
N ASP A 135 8.91 -6.32 0.58
CA ASP A 135 9.57 -5.89 1.82
C ASP A 135 10.92 -6.58 1.94
N GLU A 136 11.96 -5.80 2.23
CA GLU A 136 13.36 -6.25 2.23
C GLU A 136 13.81 -6.78 0.84
N ILE A 137 13.63 -5.98 -0.21
CA ILE A 137 13.92 -6.34 -1.61
C ILE A 137 15.34 -6.88 -1.83
N THR A 138 16.31 -6.51 -0.99
CA THR A 138 17.69 -7.00 -1.07
C THR A 138 17.82 -8.52 -0.90
N HIS A 139 16.80 -9.15 -0.34
CA HIS A 139 16.78 -10.60 -0.17
C HIS A 139 16.24 -11.35 -1.40
N PHE A 140 15.74 -10.65 -2.39
CA PHE A 140 15.20 -11.24 -3.62
C PHE A 140 16.23 -11.21 -4.74
N THR A 141 16.17 -12.21 -5.61
CA THR A 141 16.94 -12.17 -6.85
C THR A 141 16.29 -11.22 -7.85
N ARG A 142 17.09 -10.69 -8.78
CA ARG A 142 16.58 -9.89 -9.89
C ARG A 142 15.57 -10.65 -10.75
N SER A 143 15.75 -11.97 -10.89
CA SER A 143 14.87 -12.84 -11.63
C SER A 143 13.51 -12.95 -10.96
N GLN A 144 13.46 -13.24 -9.66
CA GLN A 144 12.23 -13.28 -8.87
C GLN A 144 11.46 -11.96 -8.99
N TYR A 145 12.14 -10.85 -8.77
CA TYR A 145 11.52 -9.54 -8.85
C TYR A 145 10.90 -9.28 -10.23
N ARG A 146 11.70 -9.42 -11.31
CA ARG A 146 11.23 -9.14 -12.67
C ARG A 146 10.08 -10.04 -13.11
N PHE A 147 10.14 -11.32 -12.72
CA PHE A 147 9.08 -12.26 -13.06
C PHE A 147 7.76 -11.88 -12.38
N ILE A 148 7.81 -11.59 -11.08
CA ILE A 148 6.61 -11.29 -10.30
C ILE A 148 5.99 -9.95 -10.71
N ILE A 149 6.80 -8.88 -10.91
CA ILE A 149 6.26 -7.58 -11.32
C ILE A 149 5.69 -7.58 -12.73
N GLY A 150 6.10 -8.50 -13.59
CA GLY A 150 5.52 -8.65 -14.93
C GLY A 150 4.01 -8.92 -14.92
N TRP A 151 3.46 -9.37 -13.80
CA TRP A 151 2.03 -9.58 -13.57
C TRP A 151 1.36 -8.44 -12.79
N ASN A 152 2.05 -7.29 -12.64
CA ASN A 152 1.49 -6.13 -11.96
C ASN A 152 0.59 -5.36 -12.92
N ARG A 153 -0.72 -5.57 -12.84
CA ARG A 153 -1.73 -4.94 -13.68
C ARG A 153 -3.08 -4.95 -12.99
N SER A 154 -3.86 -3.89 -13.17
CA SER A 154 -5.20 -3.82 -12.63
C SER A 154 -6.13 -4.77 -13.39
N THR A 155 -6.81 -5.63 -12.66
CA THR A 155 -7.88 -6.51 -13.18
C THR A 155 -9.20 -5.76 -13.30
N ARG A 156 -9.33 -4.61 -12.64
CA ARG A 156 -10.53 -3.78 -12.76
C ARG A 156 -10.53 -3.10 -14.13
N ARG A 157 -11.40 -3.57 -14.99
CA ARG A 157 -11.85 -2.79 -16.13
C ARG A 157 -12.40 -1.48 -15.54
N THR A 158 -11.96 -0.35 -16.07
CA THR A 158 -12.59 0.94 -15.81
C THR A 158 -14.06 0.88 -16.25
N ALA A 159 -14.90 0.24 -15.45
CA ALA A 159 -16.30 0.50 -15.48
C ALA A 159 -16.42 1.96 -15.05
N THR A 160 -16.90 2.81 -15.94
CA THR A 160 -17.31 4.20 -15.75
C THR A 160 -17.38 4.58 -14.28
N ALA A 161 -16.43 5.41 -13.87
CA ALA A 161 -16.14 5.82 -12.52
C ALA A 161 -17.39 5.95 -11.63
N SER A 162 -17.68 4.89 -10.89
CA SER A 162 -18.32 5.09 -9.60
C SER A 162 -17.18 5.46 -8.65
N PRO A 163 -17.16 6.65 -8.08
CA PRO A 163 -16.15 6.99 -7.08
C PRO A 163 -16.26 5.97 -5.95
N GLY A 164 -15.18 5.26 -5.68
CA GLY A 164 -15.07 4.42 -4.50
C GLY A 164 -15.28 5.26 -3.23
N PRO A 165 -15.44 4.65 -2.05
CA PRO A 165 -15.81 5.36 -0.81
C PRO A 165 -14.87 6.50 -0.41
N CYS A 166 -13.70 6.64 -1.00
CA CYS A 166 -12.84 7.82 -0.83
C CYS A 166 -13.37 9.09 -1.48
N CYS A 167 -14.42 9.03 -2.32
CA CYS A 167 -14.89 10.16 -3.12
C CYS A 167 -16.38 10.48 -2.96
N SER A 168 -17.04 9.97 -1.91
CA SER A 168 -18.51 10.03 -1.89
C SER A 168 -19.15 11.30 -1.37
N THR A 169 -18.45 12.35 -0.92
CA THR A 169 -19.18 13.56 -0.44
C THR A 169 -18.45 14.90 -0.42
N SER A 170 -17.32 15.10 -1.04
CA SER A 170 -16.76 16.45 -1.07
C SER A 170 -16.30 16.89 -2.46
N THR A 171 -16.73 18.07 -2.85
CA THR A 171 -16.31 18.83 -4.05
C THR A 171 -14.79 19.10 -4.09
N THR A 172 -14.05 18.62 -3.08
CA THR A 172 -12.61 18.77 -2.85
C THR A 172 -11.84 17.44 -2.90
N CYS A 173 -12.44 16.38 -3.45
CA CYS A 173 -11.67 15.16 -3.71
C CYS A 173 -10.45 15.54 -4.55
N ARG A 174 -9.27 15.46 -3.95
CA ARG A 174 -8.02 15.82 -4.63
C ARG A 174 -7.94 15.02 -5.94
N PRO A 175 -7.62 15.65 -7.06
CA PRO A 175 -7.55 14.98 -8.38
C PRO A 175 -6.62 13.74 -8.40
N ARG A 176 -5.83 13.55 -7.36
CA ARG A 176 -4.90 12.43 -7.20
C ARG A 176 -5.56 11.09 -6.83
N CYS A 177 -6.64 11.07 -6.05
CA CYS A 177 -7.36 9.80 -5.81
C CYS A 177 -8.16 9.38 -7.06
N ALA A 178 -8.70 10.32 -7.80
CA ALA A 178 -9.38 10.05 -9.07
C ALA A 178 -8.40 9.58 -10.17
N SER A 179 -7.14 10.07 -10.17
CA SER A 179 -6.11 9.62 -11.11
C SER A 179 -5.52 8.25 -10.74
N TRP A 180 -5.68 7.80 -9.49
CA TRP A 180 -5.23 6.48 -9.05
C TRP A 180 -6.15 5.34 -9.49
N SER A 181 -7.42 5.60 -9.71
CA SER A 181 -8.33 4.62 -10.32
C SER A 181 -8.03 4.34 -11.79
N SER A 182 -7.27 5.22 -12.45
CA SER A 182 -6.80 5.09 -13.83
C SER A 182 -5.28 4.94 -13.96
N ALA A 183 -4.53 4.99 -12.83
CA ALA A 183 -3.08 4.88 -12.85
C ALA A 183 -2.63 3.44 -13.13
N ALA A 184 -1.53 3.32 -13.85
CA ALA A 184 -0.85 2.06 -14.07
C ALA A 184 -0.54 1.33 -12.75
N PRO A 185 -0.56 -0.01 -12.75
CA PRO A 185 -0.26 -0.81 -11.58
C PRO A 185 1.15 -0.52 -11.06
N ARG A 186 1.31 -0.52 -9.74
CA ARG A 186 2.55 -0.11 -9.06
C ARG A 186 3.28 -1.28 -8.41
N ALA A 187 4.61 -1.22 -8.44
CA ALA A 187 5.47 -2.06 -7.65
C ALA A 187 6.25 -1.22 -6.63
N ILE A 188 6.18 -1.59 -5.35
CA ILE A 188 6.91 -0.91 -4.29
C ILE A 188 7.97 -1.84 -3.71
N ARG A 189 9.18 -1.32 -3.61
CA ARG A 189 10.34 -2.01 -3.06
C ARG A 189 10.81 -1.28 -1.81
N THR A 190 11.06 -2.02 -0.73
CA THR A 190 11.69 -1.47 0.47
C THR A 190 13.00 -2.18 0.76
N THR A 191 14.04 -1.45 1.16
CA THR A 191 15.29 -2.02 1.62
C THR A 191 15.83 -1.33 2.87
N TRP A 192 16.70 -2.05 3.56
CA TRP A 192 17.55 -1.53 4.60
C TRP A 192 18.90 -1.16 3.97
N ARG A 193 19.43 0.02 4.29
CA ARG A 193 20.87 0.27 4.22
C ARG A 193 21.42 0.03 5.63
N ASN A 194 22.47 -0.79 5.73
CA ASN A 194 23.30 -0.83 6.92
C ASN A 194 24.07 0.48 7.03
#